data_9c77070068c09cbe28a885d40fd8e96c
#
_entry.id   9c77070068c09cbe28a885d40fd8e96c
#
_cell.length_a   1.000
_cell.length_b   1.000
_cell.length_c   1.000
_cell.angle_alpha   90.00
_cell.angle_beta   90.00
_cell.angle_gamma   90.00
#
_symmetry.space_group_name_H-M   'P 1'
#
loop_
_entity.id
_entity.type
_entity.pdbx_description
1 polymer ?
#
loop_
_entity_poly.entity_id
_entity_poly.type
_entity_poly.pdbx_seq_one_letter_code
_entity_poly.pdbx_strand_id
1 'polypeptide(L)'
;MLKAYKFRLYPTEIQKAYFANCFGCVRFVYNRMLNDKIEHYKETRQMLKNTPAQYKHEFPFLKDVDSLALANAQQNLEKAYKNFFRDKSVGFPNFKAKHKSKASYTTNNQGGNIRIENGKIKLPKIGFVKMKQHRDFEGLIKSCTLSMNKSGNYFISILVEQEAPQWLPAEHKIGIDLGIADFAITTNDAGESVKYANPKCLYQSEKKGKKAQRALSRKQKGSKNRDKARLVLAKKYEKIANQRKHFLHKLSNKITDENQVIVIETLSSRNLMKNHKLAKAIGDVSWFEFSRQLAYKAEWKGRTLIKADRFYPSSQICSACG
;
A
#
# COMPACT_ATOMS: atom_id res chain seq x y z
N MET A 1 -12.95 15.46 2.49
CA MET A 1 -11.64 14.81 2.35
C MET A 1 -11.76 13.46 1.67
N LEU A 2 -10.68 12.96 1.04
CA LEU A 2 -10.65 11.61 0.46
C LEU A 2 -10.03 10.62 1.44
N LYS A 3 -10.75 9.52 1.73
CA LYS A 3 -10.28 8.47 2.63
C LYS A 3 -10.52 7.08 2.03
N ALA A 4 -9.53 6.19 2.17
CA ALA A 4 -9.62 4.84 1.65
C ALA A 4 -9.90 3.82 2.77
N TYR A 5 -10.95 3.03 2.59
CA TYR A 5 -11.37 1.96 3.49
C TYR A 5 -11.07 0.61 2.86
N LYS A 6 -10.28 -0.23 3.54
CA LYS A 6 -9.88 -1.53 3.02
C LYS A 6 -10.59 -2.65 3.75
N PHE A 7 -11.27 -3.52 2.99
CA PHE A 7 -12.02 -4.67 3.50
C PHE A 7 -11.55 -5.97 2.86
N ARG A 8 -11.82 -7.09 3.54
CA ARG A 8 -11.60 -8.43 3.02
C ARG A 8 -12.77 -8.85 2.15
N LEU A 9 -12.49 -9.45 0.98
CA LEU A 9 -13.49 -10.08 0.11
C LEU A 9 -13.43 -11.59 0.21
N TYR A 10 -14.59 -12.23 0.02
CA TYR A 10 -14.77 -13.68 -0.05
C TYR A 10 -15.47 -14.06 -1.37
N PRO A 11 -14.76 -13.96 -2.51
CA PRO A 11 -15.35 -14.28 -3.80
C PRO A 11 -15.57 -15.77 -3.98
N THR A 12 -16.63 -16.15 -4.72
CA THR A 12 -16.88 -17.51 -5.24
C THR A 12 -15.82 -17.89 -6.29
N GLU A 13 -15.77 -19.14 -6.71
CA GLU A 13 -14.81 -19.57 -7.75
C GLU A 13 -15.04 -18.84 -9.08
N ILE A 14 -16.31 -18.64 -9.48
CA ILE A 14 -16.65 -17.85 -10.69
C ILE A 14 -16.15 -16.42 -10.57
N GLN A 15 -16.33 -15.80 -9.40
CA GLN A 15 -15.85 -14.44 -9.15
C GLN A 15 -14.32 -14.36 -9.14
N LYS A 16 -13.64 -15.38 -8.61
CA LYS A 16 -12.17 -15.47 -8.66
C LYS A 16 -11.65 -15.57 -10.10
N ALA A 17 -12.31 -16.36 -10.93
CA ALA A 17 -11.97 -16.48 -12.36
C ALA A 17 -12.12 -15.13 -13.08
N TYR A 18 -13.24 -14.43 -12.86
CA TYR A 18 -13.47 -13.09 -13.41
C TYR A 18 -12.39 -12.09 -12.94
N PHE A 19 -12.05 -12.07 -11.66
CA PHE A 19 -11.01 -11.17 -11.14
C PHE A 19 -9.63 -11.48 -11.72
N ALA A 20 -9.31 -12.77 -11.90
CA ALA A 20 -8.06 -13.18 -12.54
C ALA A 20 -7.99 -12.69 -14.00
N ASN A 21 -9.11 -12.76 -14.72
CA ASN A 21 -9.25 -12.20 -16.07
C ASN A 21 -9.06 -10.69 -16.07
N CYS A 22 -9.75 -9.95 -15.20
CA CYS A 22 -9.57 -8.50 -15.04
C CYS A 22 -8.11 -8.09 -14.77
N PHE A 23 -7.42 -8.80 -13.86
CA PHE A 23 -5.99 -8.55 -13.59
C PHE A 23 -5.13 -8.80 -14.84
N GLY A 24 -5.50 -9.80 -15.65
CA GLY A 24 -4.87 -10.10 -16.94
C GLY A 24 -5.04 -8.98 -17.94
N CYS A 25 -6.28 -8.59 -18.20
CA CYS A 25 -6.66 -7.56 -19.17
C CYS A 25 -6.08 -6.18 -18.85
N VAL A 26 -6.15 -5.75 -17.57
CA VAL A 26 -5.56 -4.47 -17.13
C VAL A 26 -4.04 -4.44 -17.34
N ARG A 27 -3.35 -5.56 -17.08
CA ARG A 27 -1.92 -5.68 -17.33
C ARG A 27 -1.61 -5.70 -18.84
N PHE A 28 -2.40 -6.44 -19.62
CA PHE A 28 -2.28 -6.51 -21.06
C PHE A 28 -2.42 -5.13 -21.70
N VAL A 29 -3.51 -4.40 -21.39
CA VAL A 29 -3.76 -3.07 -21.95
C VAL A 29 -2.64 -2.11 -21.57
N TYR A 30 -2.20 -2.10 -20.29
CA TYR A 30 -1.08 -1.26 -19.87
C TYR A 30 0.18 -1.55 -20.72
N ASN A 31 0.52 -2.82 -20.91
CA ASN A 31 1.72 -3.22 -21.65
C ASN A 31 1.60 -2.93 -23.15
N ARG A 32 0.44 -3.19 -23.74
CA ARG A 32 0.20 -2.92 -25.17
C ARG A 32 0.30 -1.43 -25.44
N MET A 33 -0.39 -0.60 -24.64
CA MET A 33 -0.32 0.85 -24.76
C MET A 33 1.10 1.39 -24.57
N LEU A 34 1.86 0.83 -23.63
CA LEU A 34 3.27 1.21 -23.42
C LEU A 34 4.12 0.86 -24.66
N ASN A 35 3.96 -0.35 -25.20
CA ASN A 35 4.66 -0.79 -26.40
C ASN A 35 4.38 0.13 -27.59
N ASP A 36 3.10 0.37 -27.87
CA ASP A 36 2.70 1.18 -29.02
C ASP A 36 3.18 2.62 -28.91
N LYS A 37 3.21 3.18 -27.69
CA LYS A 37 3.81 4.51 -27.46
C LYS A 37 5.32 4.52 -27.72
N ILE A 38 6.02 3.46 -27.35
CA ILE A 38 7.47 3.33 -27.60
C ILE A 38 7.76 3.22 -29.09
N GLU A 39 7.06 2.34 -29.80
CA GLU A 39 7.25 2.12 -31.22
C GLU A 39 6.90 3.38 -32.04
N HIS A 40 5.74 3.97 -31.79
CA HIS A 40 5.33 5.21 -32.46
C HIS A 40 6.34 6.35 -32.25
N TYR A 41 6.87 6.50 -31.01
CA TYR A 41 7.87 7.53 -30.74
C TYR A 41 9.20 7.27 -31.44
N LYS A 42 9.60 6.02 -31.63
CA LYS A 42 10.81 5.68 -32.41
C LYS A 42 10.67 6.13 -33.86
N GLU A 43 9.49 5.92 -34.47
CA GLU A 43 9.21 6.24 -35.84
C GLU A 43 8.97 7.72 -36.10
N THR A 44 8.13 8.35 -35.27
CA THR A 44 7.59 9.68 -35.55
C THR A 44 8.18 10.78 -34.65
N ARG A 45 8.88 10.42 -33.57
CA ARG A 45 9.32 11.34 -32.51
C ARG A 45 8.16 12.07 -31.82
N GLN A 46 6.94 11.60 -31.98
CA GLN A 46 5.73 12.18 -31.38
C GLN A 46 5.10 11.23 -30.35
N MET A 47 4.40 11.80 -29.36
CA MET A 47 3.70 11.01 -28.34
C MET A 47 2.36 10.51 -28.86
N LEU A 48 2.19 9.19 -28.91
CA LEU A 48 0.94 8.55 -29.31
C LEU A 48 -0.16 8.79 -28.27
N LYS A 49 -1.32 9.28 -28.73
CA LYS A 49 -2.56 9.37 -27.94
C LYS A 49 -3.43 8.16 -28.29
N ASN A 50 -3.35 7.11 -27.47
CA ASN A 50 -4.13 5.89 -27.63
C ASN A 50 -5.06 5.68 -26.42
N THR A 51 -6.16 4.95 -26.63
CA THR A 51 -7.15 4.62 -25.60
C THR A 51 -7.43 3.12 -25.57
N PRO A 52 -7.87 2.56 -24.42
CA PRO A 52 -8.21 1.13 -24.34
C PRO A 52 -9.33 0.68 -25.29
N ALA A 53 -10.18 1.60 -25.73
CA ALA A 53 -11.29 1.31 -26.64
C ALA A 53 -10.79 0.77 -27.99
N GLN A 54 -9.70 1.32 -28.51
CA GLN A 54 -9.10 0.93 -29.78
C GLN A 54 -8.69 -0.55 -29.83
N TYR A 55 -8.25 -1.09 -28.70
CA TYR A 55 -7.80 -2.47 -28.58
C TYR A 55 -8.95 -3.49 -28.49
N LYS A 56 -10.18 -3.07 -28.23
CA LYS A 56 -11.33 -3.97 -28.08
C LYS A 56 -11.77 -4.61 -29.41
N HIS A 57 -11.41 -4.01 -30.55
CA HIS A 57 -11.67 -4.58 -31.86
C HIS A 57 -10.70 -5.73 -32.13
N GLU A 58 -9.41 -5.47 -31.96
CA GLU A 58 -8.33 -6.44 -32.18
C GLU A 58 -8.34 -7.55 -31.10
N PHE A 59 -8.72 -7.22 -29.85
CA PHE A 59 -8.74 -8.14 -28.73
C PHE A 59 -10.14 -8.23 -28.09
N PRO A 60 -11.07 -9.04 -28.65
CA PRO A 60 -12.47 -9.11 -28.19
C PRO A 60 -12.63 -9.47 -26.72
N PHE A 61 -11.72 -10.26 -26.11
CA PHE A 61 -11.75 -10.64 -24.69
C PHE A 61 -11.70 -9.42 -23.72
N LEU A 62 -11.27 -8.25 -24.20
CA LEU A 62 -11.31 -7.00 -23.42
C LEU A 62 -12.75 -6.49 -23.21
N LYS A 63 -13.73 -6.98 -23.99
CA LYS A 63 -15.15 -6.65 -23.81
C LYS A 63 -15.75 -7.37 -22.60
N ASP A 64 -15.15 -8.49 -22.15
CA ASP A 64 -15.66 -9.29 -21.03
C ASP A 64 -15.40 -8.66 -19.67
N VAL A 65 -14.44 -7.74 -19.58
CA VAL A 65 -14.07 -7.06 -18.33
C VAL A 65 -14.63 -5.64 -18.23
N ASP A 66 -14.57 -5.09 -17.04
CA ASP A 66 -15.00 -3.72 -16.76
C ASP A 66 -14.19 -2.69 -17.57
N SER A 67 -14.87 -1.88 -18.37
CA SER A 67 -14.24 -0.86 -19.21
C SER A 67 -13.53 0.22 -18.40
N LEU A 68 -14.06 0.58 -17.23
CA LEU A 68 -13.43 1.55 -16.33
C LEU A 68 -12.14 1.00 -15.72
N ALA A 69 -12.03 -0.32 -15.55
CA ALA A 69 -10.77 -0.95 -15.13
C ALA A 69 -9.69 -0.80 -16.21
N LEU A 70 -10.05 -0.89 -17.48
CA LEU A 70 -9.13 -0.66 -18.60
C LEU A 70 -8.74 0.83 -18.73
N ALA A 71 -9.70 1.75 -18.55
CA ALA A 71 -9.42 3.19 -18.52
C ALA A 71 -8.45 3.57 -17.37
N ASN A 72 -8.61 2.97 -16.19
CA ASN A 72 -7.65 3.14 -15.10
C ASN A 72 -6.26 2.58 -15.42
N ALA A 73 -6.13 1.56 -16.27
CA ALA A 73 -4.82 1.09 -16.74
C ALA A 73 -4.11 2.15 -17.59
N GLN A 74 -4.85 2.83 -18.48
CA GLN A 74 -4.36 3.99 -19.24
C GLN A 74 -3.91 5.11 -18.31
N GLN A 75 -4.77 5.55 -17.37
CA GLN A 75 -4.44 6.61 -16.42
C GLN A 75 -3.18 6.29 -15.58
N ASN A 76 -3.00 5.03 -15.19
CA ASN A 76 -1.80 4.58 -14.50
C ASN A 76 -0.54 4.68 -15.37
N LEU A 77 -0.64 4.40 -16.67
CA LEU A 77 0.46 4.57 -17.61
C LEU A 77 0.78 6.04 -17.83
N GLU A 78 -0.22 6.87 -18.03
CA GLU A 78 -0.06 8.33 -18.18
C GLU A 78 0.57 8.96 -16.94
N LYS A 79 0.14 8.53 -15.74
CA LYS A 79 0.75 8.96 -14.48
C LYS A 79 2.22 8.52 -14.37
N ALA A 80 2.56 7.33 -14.86
CA ALA A 80 3.95 6.85 -14.88
C ALA A 80 4.81 7.71 -15.80
N TYR A 81 4.33 8.09 -16.98
CA TYR A 81 5.01 9.04 -17.87
C TYR A 81 5.15 10.42 -17.24
N LYS A 82 4.07 10.97 -16.67
CA LYS A 82 4.14 12.27 -15.95
C LYS A 82 5.19 12.28 -14.85
N ASN A 83 5.28 11.19 -14.08
CA ASN A 83 6.30 11.08 -13.04
C ASN A 83 7.72 11.02 -13.63
N PHE A 84 7.93 10.26 -14.70
CA PHE A 84 9.21 10.16 -15.39
C PHE A 84 9.70 11.52 -15.92
N PHE A 85 8.81 12.29 -16.55
CA PHE A 85 9.17 13.62 -17.07
C PHE A 85 9.36 14.68 -15.96
N ARG A 86 8.63 14.55 -14.85
CA ARG A 86 8.72 15.49 -13.71
C ARG A 86 10.00 15.32 -12.90
N ASP A 87 10.40 14.07 -12.69
CA ASP A 87 11.48 13.70 -11.77
C ASP A 87 12.42 12.71 -12.45
N LYS A 88 13.63 13.17 -12.79
CA LYS A 88 14.66 12.37 -13.46
C LYS A 88 15.12 11.14 -12.65
N SER A 89 14.92 11.14 -11.33
CA SER A 89 15.21 9.97 -10.48
C SER A 89 14.21 8.82 -10.65
N VAL A 90 13.03 9.11 -11.21
CA VAL A 90 12.01 8.12 -11.54
C VAL A 90 12.37 7.52 -12.91
N GLY A 91 12.60 6.21 -12.95
CA GLY A 91 12.92 5.51 -14.19
C GLY A 91 11.74 5.50 -15.18
N PHE A 92 12.05 5.17 -16.45
CA PHE A 92 11.06 5.01 -17.51
C PHE A 92 9.99 3.97 -17.15
N PRO A 93 8.73 4.11 -17.60
CA PRO A 93 7.66 3.15 -17.34
C PRO A 93 8.05 1.73 -17.77
N ASN A 94 7.90 0.76 -16.85
CA ASN A 94 8.29 -0.62 -17.10
C ASN A 94 7.09 -1.50 -17.47
N PHE A 95 7.32 -2.51 -18.33
CA PHE A 95 6.33 -3.54 -18.59
C PHE A 95 5.97 -4.35 -17.34
N LYS A 96 4.69 -4.64 -17.19
CA LYS A 96 4.16 -5.38 -16.03
C LYS A 96 4.19 -6.89 -16.28
N ALA A 97 4.93 -7.64 -15.47
CA ALA A 97 4.96 -9.11 -15.51
C ALA A 97 4.00 -9.72 -14.47
N LYS A 98 3.30 -10.81 -14.80
CA LYS A 98 2.30 -11.48 -13.94
C LYS A 98 2.82 -11.81 -12.54
N HIS A 99 4.06 -12.27 -12.45
CA HIS A 99 4.67 -12.71 -11.18
C HIS A 99 5.34 -11.58 -10.38
N LYS A 100 5.67 -10.46 -11.03
CA LYS A 100 6.29 -9.28 -10.38
C LYS A 100 5.27 -8.22 -10.00
N SER A 101 4.23 -8.03 -10.83
CA SER A 101 3.22 -7.01 -10.62
C SER A 101 2.16 -7.44 -9.62
N LYS A 102 1.63 -6.47 -8.88
CA LYS A 102 0.49 -6.69 -7.97
C LYS A 102 -0.76 -7.04 -8.79
N ALA A 103 -1.43 -8.13 -8.44
CA ALA A 103 -2.73 -8.48 -8.99
C ALA A 103 -3.78 -7.50 -8.44
N SER A 104 -4.12 -6.48 -9.21
CA SER A 104 -5.12 -5.47 -8.83
C SER A 104 -5.67 -4.73 -10.03
N TYR A 105 -6.91 -4.25 -9.92
CA TYR A 105 -7.51 -3.28 -10.81
C TYR A 105 -8.33 -2.27 -10.04
N THR A 106 -8.50 -1.08 -10.59
CA THR A 106 -9.34 -0.02 -10.04
C THR A 106 -10.52 0.22 -10.97
N THR A 107 -11.70 0.44 -10.41
CA THR A 107 -12.88 0.86 -11.13
C THR A 107 -13.52 2.06 -10.44
N ASN A 108 -14.11 2.97 -11.21
CA ASN A 108 -14.72 4.18 -10.70
C ASN A 108 -16.21 3.96 -10.49
N ASN A 109 -16.80 4.66 -9.53
CA ASN A 109 -18.23 4.67 -9.31
C ASN A 109 -18.88 5.68 -10.26
N GLN A 110 -19.60 5.18 -11.25
CA GLN A 110 -20.40 5.98 -12.17
C GLN A 110 -21.86 5.54 -12.06
N GLY A 111 -22.75 6.50 -11.81
CA GLY A 111 -24.18 6.21 -11.71
C GLY A 111 -24.57 5.22 -10.59
N GLY A 112 -23.82 5.15 -9.49
CA GLY A 112 -24.13 4.28 -8.36
C GLY A 112 -23.91 2.78 -8.61
N ASN A 113 -23.12 2.40 -9.63
CA ASN A 113 -22.84 1.00 -9.96
C ASN A 113 -21.92 0.30 -8.96
N ILE A 114 -21.29 1.05 -8.03
CA ILE A 114 -20.59 0.50 -6.87
C ILE A 114 -21.36 0.90 -5.61
N ARG A 115 -21.93 -0.08 -4.91
CA ARG A 115 -22.66 0.13 -3.67
C ARG A 115 -22.53 -1.05 -2.72
N ILE A 116 -22.79 -0.81 -1.44
CA ILE A 116 -22.69 -1.82 -0.38
C ILE A 116 -24.08 -2.10 0.14
N GLU A 117 -24.46 -3.36 0.16
CA GLU A 117 -25.74 -3.85 0.67
C GLU A 117 -25.53 -5.18 1.42
N ASN A 118 -26.07 -5.29 2.61
CA ASN A 118 -26.10 -6.54 3.39
C ASN A 118 -24.72 -7.27 3.48
N GLY A 119 -23.65 -6.52 3.77
CA GLY A 119 -22.29 -7.08 3.88
C GLY A 119 -21.69 -7.57 2.55
N LYS A 120 -22.26 -7.13 1.42
CA LYS A 120 -21.77 -7.41 0.08
C LYS A 120 -21.51 -6.09 -0.65
N ILE A 121 -20.52 -6.09 -1.54
CA ILE A 121 -20.28 -4.97 -2.44
C ILE A 121 -20.69 -5.35 -3.86
N LYS A 122 -21.49 -4.51 -4.51
CA LYS A 122 -21.80 -4.61 -5.93
C LYS A 122 -20.64 -4.05 -6.74
N LEU A 123 -20.22 -4.78 -7.76
CA LEU A 123 -19.16 -4.39 -8.68
C LEU A 123 -19.63 -4.55 -10.13
N PRO A 124 -19.15 -3.71 -11.06
CA PRO A 124 -19.51 -3.80 -12.47
C PRO A 124 -19.27 -5.22 -13.03
N LYS A 125 -20.22 -5.70 -13.84
CA LYS A 125 -20.23 -6.99 -14.54
C LYS A 125 -20.28 -8.26 -13.67
N ILE A 126 -19.82 -8.23 -12.41
CA ILE A 126 -19.75 -9.43 -11.55
C ILE A 126 -20.84 -9.45 -10.46
N GLY A 127 -21.54 -8.33 -10.26
CA GLY A 127 -22.57 -8.24 -9.25
C GLY A 127 -22.05 -8.19 -7.82
N PHE A 128 -22.80 -8.80 -6.89
CA PHE A 128 -22.51 -8.75 -5.47
C PHE A 128 -21.43 -9.73 -5.03
N VAL A 129 -20.41 -9.23 -4.34
CA VAL A 129 -19.31 -10.01 -3.76
C VAL A 129 -19.36 -9.89 -2.23
N LYS A 130 -19.28 -11.00 -1.51
CA LYS A 130 -19.27 -11.03 -0.04
C LYS A 130 -18.05 -10.29 0.51
N MET A 131 -18.30 -9.34 1.41
CA MET A 131 -17.28 -8.50 2.04
C MET A 131 -17.40 -8.59 3.57
N LYS A 132 -16.26 -8.58 4.27
CA LYS A 132 -16.25 -8.40 5.73
C LYS A 132 -16.09 -6.91 6.04
N GLN A 133 -17.20 -6.23 6.23
CA GLN A 133 -17.22 -4.86 6.72
C GLN A 133 -17.03 -4.90 8.24
N HIS A 134 -15.90 -4.38 8.71
CA HIS A 134 -15.54 -4.35 10.13
C HIS A 134 -15.56 -2.94 10.71
N ARG A 135 -15.94 -1.97 9.91
CA ARG A 135 -16.17 -0.57 10.27
C ARG A 135 -17.08 0.07 9.23
N ASP A 136 -17.91 0.96 9.69
CA ASP A 136 -18.77 1.74 8.82
C ASP A 136 -18.03 2.98 8.31
N PHE A 137 -18.56 3.57 7.26
CA PHE A 137 -18.11 4.84 6.72
C PHE A 137 -19.31 5.53 6.03
N GLU A 138 -19.26 6.82 6.05
CA GLU A 138 -20.22 7.68 5.36
C GLU A 138 -19.53 8.43 4.24
N GLY A 139 -20.30 8.90 3.25
CA GLY A 139 -19.80 9.68 2.13
C GLY A 139 -19.95 9.02 0.77
N LEU A 140 -19.50 9.72 -0.26
CA LEU A 140 -19.66 9.32 -1.66
C LEU A 140 -18.51 8.37 -2.08
N ILE A 141 -18.87 7.17 -2.50
CA ILE A 141 -17.90 6.24 -3.09
C ILE A 141 -17.45 6.78 -4.46
N LYS A 142 -16.18 7.08 -4.61
CA LYS A 142 -15.56 7.57 -5.88
C LYS A 142 -15.05 6.42 -6.73
N SER A 143 -14.34 5.49 -6.12
CA SER A 143 -13.75 4.34 -6.80
C SER A 143 -13.46 3.20 -5.84
N CYS A 144 -13.21 2.03 -6.38
CA CYS A 144 -12.67 0.93 -5.59
C CYS A 144 -11.52 0.23 -6.31
N THR A 145 -10.54 -0.21 -5.53
CA THR A 145 -9.41 -1.01 -6.00
C THR A 145 -9.51 -2.41 -5.43
N LEU A 146 -9.78 -3.37 -6.31
CA LEU A 146 -9.75 -4.79 -5.97
C LEU A 146 -8.32 -5.31 -6.10
N SER A 147 -7.89 -6.12 -5.14
CA SER A 147 -6.54 -6.69 -5.16
C SER A 147 -6.50 -8.09 -4.55
N MET A 148 -5.58 -8.91 -5.06
CA MET A 148 -5.24 -10.21 -4.48
C MET A 148 -3.80 -10.17 -3.98
N ASN A 149 -3.57 -10.66 -2.77
CA ASN A 149 -2.22 -10.81 -2.23
C ASN A 149 -1.59 -12.16 -2.61
N LYS A 150 -0.31 -12.35 -2.25
CA LYS A 150 0.44 -13.58 -2.56
C LYS A 150 -0.06 -14.82 -1.80
N SER A 151 -0.84 -14.65 -0.73
CA SER A 151 -1.51 -15.73 0.01
C SER A 151 -2.90 -16.08 -0.53
N GLY A 152 -3.30 -15.54 -1.70
CA GLY A 152 -4.58 -15.81 -2.35
C GLY A 152 -5.77 -15.11 -1.72
N ASN A 153 -5.53 -14.14 -0.86
CA ASN A 153 -6.57 -13.38 -0.19
C ASN A 153 -6.98 -12.16 -1.01
N TYR A 154 -8.29 -11.95 -1.15
CA TYR A 154 -8.85 -10.81 -1.89
C TYR A 154 -9.22 -9.67 -0.95
N PHE A 155 -8.96 -8.46 -1.40
CA PHE A 155 -9.25 -7.23 -0.67
C PHE A 155 -9.83 -6.20 -1.63
N ILE A 156 -10.68 -5.35 -1.10
CA ILE A 156 -11.16 -4.15 -1.78
C ILE A 156 -10.78 -2.93 -0.95
N SER A 157 -10.24 -1.92 -1.61
CA SER A 157 -10.00 -0.59 -1.05
C SER A 157 -10.98 0.37 -1.69
N ILE A 158 -11.90 0.91 -0.92
CA ILE A 158 -12.97 1.81 -1.35
C ILE A 158 -12.51 3.23 -1.05
N LEU A 159 -12.39 4.06 -2.06
CA LEU A 159 -12.10 5.48 -1.93
C LEU A 159 -13.41 6.24 -1.78
N VAL A 160 -13.53 6.93 -0.65
CA VAL A 160 -14.73 7.67 -0.25
C VAL A 160 -14.38 9.15 -0.12
N GLU A 161 -15.23 9.99 -0.67
CA GLU A 161 -15.24 11.42 -0.40
C GLU A 161 -16.21 11.68 0.76
N GLN A 162 -15.69 12.19 1.85
CA GLN A 162 -16.44 12.45 3.08
C GLN A 162 -16.05 13.80 3.66
N GLU A 163 -16.89 14.33 4.50
CA GLU A 163 -16.55 15.51 5.30
C GLU A 163 -15.39 15.18 6.25
N ALA A 164 -14.54 16.15 6.48
CA ALA A 164 -13.47 15.99 7.47
C ALA A 164 -14.09 16.01 8.86
N PRO A 165 -13.86 14.98 9.71
CA PRO A 165 -14.30 15.03 11.08
C PRO A 165 -13.70 16.26 11.78
N GLN A 166 -14.52 16.98 12.55
CA GLN A 166 -14.00 18.01 13.42
C GLN A 166 -13.35 17.34 14.64
N TRP A 167 -12.04 17.49 14.72
CA TRP A 167 -11.28 17.00 15.88
C TRP A 167 -11.02 18.14 16.82
N LEU A 168 -11.31 17.94 18.11
CA LEU A 168 -10.90 18.87 19.14
C LEU A 168 -9.36 18.96 19.17
N PRO A 169 -8.80 20.15 19.41
CA PRO A 169 -7.36 20.29 19.66
C PRO A 169 -6.92 19.34 20.78
N ALA A 170 -5.74 18.76 20.67
CA ALA A 170 -5.10 18.05 21.74
C ALA A 170 -4.17 19.02 22.49
N GLU A 171 -3.93 18.78 23.79
CA GLU A 171 -3.21 19.73 24.63
C GLU A 171 -1.68 19.54 24.57
N HIS A 172 -1.22 18.30 24.33
CA HIS A 172 0.18 17.95 24.52
C HIS A 172 1.04 18.11 23.25
N LYS A 173 2.35 18.23 23.50
CA LYS A 173 3.40 18.16 22.50
C LYS A 173 4.29 16.95 22.79
N ILE A 174 4.81 16.29 21.76
CA ILE A 174 5.62 15.09 21.91
C ILE A 174 6.81 15.08 20.94
N GLY A 175 7.99 14.76 21.46
CA GLY A 175 9.17 14.42 20.70
C GLY A 175 9.31 12.91 20.57
N ILE A 176 9.72 12.41 19.41
CA ILE A 176 9.86 10.99 19.10
C ILE A 176 11.27 10.70 18.57
N ASP A 177 12.04 9.94 19.32
CA ASP A 177 13.30 9.33 18.92
C ASP A 177 13.06 7.87 18.51
N LEU A 178 13.60 7.46 17.35
CA LEU A 178 13.35 6.14 16.74
C LEU A 178 14.55 5.22 16.92
N GLY A 179 14.34 4.05 17.52
CA GLY A 179 15.39 3.09 17.82
C GLY A 179 15.16 1.67 17.29
N ILE A 180 16.22 0.85 17.31
CA ILE A 180 16.15 -0.58 17.00
C ILE A 180 15.95 -1.41 18.25
N ALA A 181 16.55 -1.04 19.37
CA ALA A 181 16.40 -1.72 20.67
C ALA A 181 14.96 -1.54 21.16
N ASP A 182 14.61 -0.32 21.48
CA ASP A 182 13.22 0.14 21.57
C ASP A 182 12.79 0.69 20.24
N PHE A 183 11.50 0.54 19.90
CA PHE A 183 10.98 1.04 18.64
C PHE A 183 10.97 2.58 18.58
N ALA A 184 10.60 3.19 19.68
CA ALA A 184 10.60 4.63 19.87
C ALA A 184 10.72 4.97 21.37
N ILE A 185 11.38 6.09 21.65
CA ILE A 185 11.32 6.77 22.94
C ILE A 185 10.64 8.10 22.70
N THR A 186 9.65 8.42 23.51
CA THR A 186 8.92 9.68 23.38
C THR A 186 9.05 10.49 24.66
N THR A 187 9.14 11.80 24.52
CA THR A 187 9.14 12.74 25.64
C THR A 187 8.09 13.80 25.38
N ASN A 188 7.22 14.06 26.35
CA ASN A 188 6.20 15.09 26.27
C ASN A 188 6.72 16.43 26.81
N ASP A 189 5.88 17.47 26.73
CA ASP A 189 6.18 18.83 27.21
C ASP A 189 6.29 18.93 28.75
N ALA A 190 5.81 17.93 29.51
CA ALA A 190 6.02 17.81 30.96
C ALA A 190 7.36 17.12 31.31
N GLY A 191 8.17 16.72 30.32
CA GLY A 191 9.43 16.01 30.52
C GLY A 191 9.27 14.50 30.78
N GLU A 192 8.06 13.96 30.72
CA GLU A 192 7.82 12.54 30.91
C GLU A 192 8.22 11.74 29.69
N SER A 193 9.00 10.70 29.91
CA SER A 193 9.51 9.82 28.83
C SER A 193 8.84 8.45 28.85
N VAL A 194 8.42 7.97 27.67
CA VAL A 194 7.83 6.64 27.49
C VAL A 194 8.60 5.86 26.45
N LYS A 195 9.01 4.63 26.80
CA LYS A 195 9.67 3.67 25.89
C LYS A 195 8.66 2.72 25.29
N TYR A 196 8.66 2.64 23.97
CA TYR A 196 7.84 1.69 23.21
C TYR A 196 8.71 0.53 22.72
N ALA A 197 8.51 -0.64 23.30
CA ALA A 197 9.29 -1.83 22.96
C ALA A 197 9.14 -2.21 21.48
N ASN A 198 10.25 -2.61 20.85
CA ASN A 198 10.25 -3.11 19.49
C ASN A 198 9.67 -4.54 19.45
N PRO A 199 8.56 -4.78 18.70
CA PRO A 199 7.90 -6.09 18.67
C PRO A 199 8.72 -7.17 17.94
N LYS A 200 9.79 -6.82 17.20
CA LYS A 200 10.70 -7.73 16.49
C LYS A 200 9.97 -8.85 15.74
N CYS A 201 8.91 -8.50 14.99
CA CYS A 201 7.96 -9.44 14.38
C CYS A 201 8.64 -10.45 13.43
N LEU A 202 9.61 -9.99 12.66
CA LEU A 202 10.36 -10.85 11.74
C LEU A 202 11.27 -11.80 12.52
N TYR A 203 11.99 -11.30 13.53
CA TYR A 203 12.90 -12.10 14.35
C TYR A 203 12.17 -13.26 15.04
N GLN A 204 11.04 -12.98 15.71
CA GLN A 204 10.22 -14.01 16.36
C GLN A 204 9.70 -15.09 15.39
N SER A 205 9.48 -14.73 14.13
CA SER A 205 8.94 -15.64 13.10
C SER A 205 10.04 -16.24 12.21
N GLU A 206 11.29 -15.88 12.39
CA GLU A 206 12.38 -16.21 11.47
C GLU A 206 12.59 -17.71 11.30
N LYS A 207 12.68 -18.47 12.39
CA LYS A 207 12.88 -19.93 12.37
C LYS A 207 11.79 -20.62 11.54
N LYS A 208 10.52 -20.21 11.73
CA LYS A 208 9.38 -20.75 10.99
C LYS A 208 9.40 -20.31 9.51
N GLY A 209 9.83 -19.08 9.23
CA GLY A 209 9.99 -18.55 7.88
C GLY A 209 11.09 -19.29 7.10
N LYS A 210 12.28 -19.45 7.71
CA LYS A 210 13.40 -20.19 7.12
C LYS A 210 13.02 -21.65 6.81
N LYS A 211 12.30 -22.35 7.71
CA LYS A 211 11.80 -23.71 7.46
C LYS A 211 10.87 -23.76 6.22
N ALA A 212 9.93 -22.82 6.12
CA ALA A 212 9.01 -22.77 4.98
C ALA A 212 9.75 -22.40 3.68
N GLN A 213 10.75 -21.51 3.73
CA GLN A 213 11.56 -21.14 2.57
C GLN A 213 12.39 -22.33 2.07
N ARG A 214 13.04 -23.08 2.96
CA ARG A 214 13.77 -24.33 2.62
C ARG A 214 12.84 -25.38 1.99
N ALA A 215 11.63 -25.54 2.55
CA ALA A 215 10.63 -26.46 2.00
C ALA A 215 10.22 -26.05 0.57
N LEU A 216 10.03 -24.76 0.30
CA LEU A 216 9.75 -24.24 -1.05
C LEU A 216 10.91 -24.48 -2.02
N SER A 217 12.15 -24.23 -1.59
CA SER A 217 13.34 -24.35 -2.45
C SER A 217 13.58 -25.78 -2.92
N ARG A 218 13.21 -26.78 -2.12
CA ARG A 218 13.34 -28.22 -2.44
C ARG A 218 12.28 -28.72 -3.42
N LYS A 219 11.25 -27.93 -3.77
CA LYS A 219 10.18 -28.36 -4.67
C LYS A 219 10.49 -28.01 -6.12
N GLN A 220 10.18 -28.94 -7.01
CA GLN A 220 10.38 -28.77 -8.47
C GLN A 220 9.61 -27.53 -8.98
N LYS A 221 10.28 -26.72 -9.78
CA LYS A 221 9.67 -25.53 -10.41
C LYS A 221 8.50 -25.97 -11.32
N GLY A 222 7.38 -25.24 -11.23
CA GLY A 222 6.16 -25.55 -12.00
C GLY A 222 5.24 -26.61 -11.37
N SER A 223 5.66 -27.33 -10.32
CA SER A 223 4.82 -28.37 -9.70
C SER A 223 3.72 -27.79 -8.80
N LYS A 224 2.57 -28.47 -8.74
CA LYS A 224 1.47 -28.16 -7.80
C LYS A 224 1.93 -28.13 -6.33
N ASN A 225 2.88 -29.00 -5.96
CA ASN A 225 3.45 -29.03 -4.62
C ASN A 225 4.30 -27.79 -4.32
N ARG A 226 4.99 -27.24 -5.31
CA ARG A 226 5.70 -25.97 -5.16
C ARG A 226 4.74 -24.80 -4.96
N ASP A 227 3.60 -24.79 -5.66
CA ASP A 227 2.57 -23.76 -5.48
C ASP A 227 1.94 -23.83 -4.09
N LYS A 228 1.66 -25.02 -3.56
CA LYS A 228 1.23 -25.21 -2.17
C LYS A 228 2.26 -24.69 -1.17
N ALA A 229 3.55 -25.02 -1.36
CA ALA A 229 4.63 -24.53 -0.49
C ALA A 229 4.81 -23.00 -0.56
N ARG A 230 4.66 -22.41 -1.76
CA ARG A 230 4.68 -20.95 -1.97
C ARG A 230 3.56 -20.26 -1.21
N LEU A 231 2.35 -20.84 -1.21
CA LEU A 231 1.21 -20.32 -0.47
C LEU A 231 1.43 -20.36 1.05
N VAL A 232 2.00 -21.45 1.56
CA VAL A 232 2.35 -21.59 2.99
C VAL A 232 3.35 -20.52 3.40
N LEU A 233 4.38 -20.30 2.61
CA LEU A 233 5.39 -19.24 2.85
C LEU A 233 4.74 -17.85 2.83
N ALA A 234 3.90 -17.57 1.82
CA ALA A 234 3.20 -16.30 1.68
C ALA A 234 2.31 -15.99 2.89
N LYS A 235 1.57 -16.98 3.42
CA LYS A 235 0.75 -16.83 4.63
C LYS A 235 1.58 -16.47 5.86
N LYS A 236 2.80 -17.02 5.99
CA LYS A 236 3.69 -16.68 7.11
C LYS A 236 4.18 -15.24 7.03
N TYR A 237 4.62 -14.79 5.86
CA TYR A 237 5.01 -13.38 5.68
C TYR A 237 3.84 -12.41 5.80
N GLU A 238 2.63 -12.80 5.36
CA GLU A 238 1.43 -11.99 5.59
C GLU A 238 1.15 -11.80 7.09
N LYS A 239 1.30 -12.86 7.90
CA LYS A 239 1.12 -12.75 9.36
C LYS A 239 2.10 -11.74 9.96
N ILE A 240 3.38 -11.81 9.60
CA ILE A 240 4.41 -10.87 10.07
C ILE A 240 4.06 -9.43 9.65
N ALA A 241 3.70 -9.23 8.38
CA ALA A 241 3.31 -7.92 7.86
C ALA A 241 2.07 -7.35 8.58
N ASN A 242 1.09 -8.20 8.90
CA ASN A 242 -0.12 -7.78 9.63
C ASN A 242 0.17 -7.44 11.09
N GLN A 243 1.01 -8.20 11.78
CA GLN A 243 1.44 -7.91 13.16
C GLN A 243 2.16 -6.56 13.22
N ARG A 244 3.13 -6.34 12.33
CA ARG A 244 3.84 -5.06 12.22
C ARG A 244 2.90 -3.91 11.94
N LYS A 245 2.02 -4.08 10.95
CA LYS A 245 1.03 -3.07 10.60
C LYS A 245 0.10 -2.73 11.75
N HIS A 246 -0.36 -3.73 12.51
CA HIS A 246 -1.19 -3.54 13.68
C HIS A 246 -0.49 -2.71 14.75
N PHE A 247 0.77 -3.06 15.08
CA PHE A 247 1.59 -2.31 16.02
C PHE A 247 1.75 -0.84 15.60
N LEU A 248 2.18 -0.61 14.35
CA LEU A 248 2.38 0.75 13.84
C LEU A 248 1.08 1.57 13.85
N HIS A 249 -0.05 0.97 13.48
CA HIS A 249 -1.35 1.66 13.51
C HIS A 249 -1.81 1.98 14.93
N LYS A 250 -1.61 1.05 15.88
CA LYS A 250 -1.97 1.27 17.28
C LYS A 250 -1.16 2.43 17.87
N LEU A 251 0.16 2.39 17.69
CA LEU A 251 1.04 3.42 18.21
C LEU A 251 0.81 4.79 17.56
N SER A 252 0.74 4.84 16.22
CA SER A 252 0.51 6.10 15.52
C SER A 252 -0.88 6.69 15.77
N ASN A 253 -1.91 5.87 16.07
CA ASN A 253 -3.20 6.39 16.52
C ASN A 253 -3.07 7.03 17.90
N LYS A 254 -2.49 6.30 18.88
CA LYS A 254 -2.28 6.81 20.23
C LYS A 254 -1.60 8.19 20.20
N ILE A 255 -0.45 8.27 19.51
CA ILE A 255 0.32 9.52 19.43
C ILE A 255 -0.49 10.66 18.81
N THR A 256 -1.22 10.40 17.71
CA THR A 256 -2.04 11.45 17.06
C THR A 256 -3.36 11.74 17.76
N ASP A 257 -3.84 10.88 18.66
CA ASP A 257 -5.03 11.15 19.49
C ASP A 257 -4.68 12.07 20.66
N GLU A 258 -3.52 11.86 21.29
CA GLU A 258 -3.12 12.50 22.53
C GLU A 258 -2.36 13.83 22.34
N ASN A 259 -1.77 14.08 21.15
CA ASN A 259 -0.83 15.19 20.96
C ASN A 259 -1.20 16.11 19.79
N GLN A 260 -1.14 17.43 20.02
CA GLN A 260 -1.36 18.46 19.00
C GLN A 260 -0.13 18.67 18.12
N VAL A 261 1.05 18.69 18.74
CA VAL A 261 2.33 18.85 18.03
C VAL A 261 3.18 17.59 18.19
N ILE A 262 3.60 17.04 17.09
CA ILE A 262 4.39 15.81 17.04
C ILE A 262 5.69 16.12 16.31
N VAL A 263 6.81 15.97 17.01
CA VAL A 263 8.15 16.14 16.44
C VAL A 263 8.77 14.77 16.28
N ILE A 264 9.28 14.44 15.08
CA ILE A 264 9.93 13.16 14.77
C ILE A 264 11.20 13.39 13.99
N GLU A 265 12.24 12.62 14.27
CA GLU A 265 13.48 12.63 13.51
C GLU A 265 13.32 12.12 12.06
N THR A 266 14.18 12.62 11.18
CA THR A 266 14.20 12.22 9.76
C THR A 266 15.26 11.16 9.51
N LEU A 267 14.87 9.87 9.55
CA LEU A 267 15.77 8.74 9.28
C LEU A 267 15.75 8.31 7.80
N SER A 268 16.92 8.25 7.18
CA SER A 268 17.08 7.65 5.86
C SER A 268 17.22 6.13 5.96
N SER A 269 16.10 5.43 6.14
CA SER A 269 16.08 3.95 6.24
C SER A 269 16.80 3.27 5.08
N ARG A 270 16.73 3.83 3.86
CA ARG A 270 17.44 3.29 2.69
C ARG A 270 18.96 3.32 2.84
N ASN A 271 19.51 4.41 3.37
CA ASN A 271 20.95 4.52 3.62
C ASN A 271 21.40 3.64 4.79
N LEU A 272 20.62 3.62 5.87
CA LEU A 272 20.90 2.77 7.02
C LEU A 272 20.90 1.29 6.67
N MET A 273 20.03 0.84 5.75
CA MET A 273 20.01 -0.55 5.26
C MET A 273 21.22 -0.97 4.43
N LYS A 274 22.11 -0.04 4.03
CA LYS A 274 23.38 -0.38 3.39
C LYS A 274 24.32 -1.10 4.37
N ASN A 275 24.15 -0.89 5.68
CA ASN A 275 24.81 -1.68 6.69
C ASN A 275 24.17 -3.08 6.79
N HIS A 276 24.86 -4.09 6.27
CA HIS A 276 24.36 -5.47 6.20
C HIS A 276 24.03 -6.07 7.58
N LYS A 277 24.74 -5.69 8.64
CA LYS A 277 24.48 -6.17 10.01
C LYS A 277 23.15 -5.66 10.55
N LEU A 278 22.75 -4.44 10.21
CA LEU A 278 21.53 -3.78 10.70
C LEU A 278 20.36 -3.85 9.71
N ALA A 279 20.59 -4.09 8.43
CA ALA A 279 19.58 -4.03 7.37
C ALA A 279 18.31 -4.82 7.68
N LYS A 280 18.44 -6.00 8.27
CA LYS A 280 17.32 -6.85 8.66
C LYS A 280 16.49 -6.24 9.79
N ALA A 281 17.12 -5.70 10.81
CA ALA A 281 16.47 -5.06 11.95
C ALA A 281 15.76 -3.77 11.49
N ILE A 282 16.44 -2.93 10.71
CA ILE A 282 15.88 -1.69 10.12
C ILE A 282 14.67 -2.00 9.22
N GLY A 283 14.76 -3.06 8.41
CA GLY A 283 13.61 -3.51 7.60
C GLY A 283 12.44 -4.03 8.45
N ASP A 284 12.69 -4.57 9.64
CA ASP A 284 11.64 -5.06 10.54
C ASP A 284 10.93 -3.93 11.28
N VAL A 285 11.64 -2.92 11.77
CA VAL A 285 11.01 -1.77 12.47
C VAL A 285 10.12 -0.92 11.57
N SER A 286 10.47 -0.76 10.28
CA SER A 286 9.62 -0.07 9.29
C SER A 286 9.32 1.40 9.62
N TRP A 287 10.32 2.17 10.04
CA TRP A 287 10.20 3.59 10.40
C TRP A 287 9.56 4.46 9.33
N PHE A 288 9.89 4.21 8.04
CA PHE A 288 9.26 4.93 6.92
C PHE A 288 7.74 4.79 6.94
N GLU A 289 7.23 3.56 7.17
CA GLU A 289 5.77 3.33 7.23
C GLU A 289 5.15 3.99 8.48
N PHE A 290 5.86 4.02 9.59
CA PHE A 290 5.42 4.72 10.80
C PHE A 290 5.31 6.22 10.58
N SER A 291 6.36 6.86 10.05
CA SER A 291 6.35 8.29 9.72
C SER A 291 5.26 8.64 8.69
N ARG A 292 5.03 7.76 7.70
CA ARG A 292 3.93 7.91 6.75
C ARG A 292 2.57 7.85 7.45
N GLN A 293 2.41 6.94 8.43
CA GLN A 293 1.16 6.82 9.18
C GLN A 293 0.92 8.02 10.09
N LEU A 294 1.94 8.54 10.73
CA LEU A 294 1.83 9.79 11.50
C LEU A 294 1.43 10.96 10.60
N ALA A 295 2.06 11.10 9.44
CA ALA A 295 1.80 12.21 8.53
C ALA A 295 0.33 12.30 8.11
N TYR A 296 -0.25 11.22 7.52
CA TYR A 296 -1.63 11.31 7.07
C TYR A 296 -2.66 11.32 8.22
N LYS A 297 -2.32 10.73 9.38
CA LYS A 297 -3.21 10.78 10.54
C LYS A 297 -3.20 12.15 11.22
N ALA A 298 -2.04 12.78 11.30
CA ALA A 298 -1.90 14.16 11.76
C ALA A 298 -2.74 15.10 10.88
N GLU A 299 -2.60 14.99 9.55
CA GLU A 299 -3.42 15.74 8.59
C GLU A 299 -4.92 15.50 8.80
N TRP A 300 -5.35 14.24 8.94
CA TRP A 300 -6.77 13.92 9.14
C TRP A 300 -7.35 14.46 10.45
N LYS A 301 -6.51 14.61 11.48
CA LYS A 301 -6.94 15.05 12.84
C LYS A 301 -6.60 16.51 13.13
N GLY A 302 -6.10 17.26 12.16
CA GLY A 302 -5.68 18.65 12.36
C GLY A 302 -4.51 18.80 13.35
N ARG A 303 -3.57 17.82 13.34
CA ARG A 303 -2.35 17.85 14.16
C ARG A 303 -1.17 18.37 13.37
N THR A 304 -0.21 18.98 14.04
CA THR A 304 1.03 19.46 13.42
C THR A 304 2.11 18.39 13.54
N LEU A 305 2.62 17.90 12.39
CA LEU A 305 3.77 17.01 12.35
C LEU A 305 5.01 17.77 11.88
N ILE A 306 6.01 17.86 12.73
CA ILE A 306 7.30 18.47 12.44
C ILE A 306 8.32 17.34 12.27
N LYS A 307 9.07 17.37 11.16
CA LYS A 307 10.18 16.47 10.95
C LYS A 307 11.46 17.24 11.24
N ALA A 308 12.19 16.83 12.27
CA ALA A 308 13.48 17.39 12.58
C ALA A 308 14.45 17.21 11.41
N ASP A 309 15.35 18.15 11.20
CA ASP A 309 16.39 18.04 10.18
C ASP A 309 17.22 16.78 10.43
N ARG A 310 17.68 16.19 9.35
CA ARG A 310 18.45 14.93 9.39
C ARG A 310 19.77 15.08 10.14
N PHE A 311 20.36 16.25 10.11
CA PHE A 311 21.66 16.56 10.73
C PHE A 311 21.49 17.36 12.02
N TYR A 312 20.26 17.50 12.52
CA TYR A 312 20.02 18.14 13.81
C TYR A 312 20.74 17.36 14.92
N PRO A 313 21.68 18.00 15.66
CA PRO A 313 22.55 17.32 16.60
C PRO A 313 21.85 17.00 17.94
N SER A 314 20.72 16.31 17.90
CA SER A 314 19.85 16.07 19.06
C SER A 314 20.54 15.37 20.25
N SER A 315 21.58 14.58 20.00
CA SER A 315 22.38 13.91 21.03
C SER A 315 23.61 14.71 21.50
N GLN A 316 23.93 15.84 20.87
CA GLN A 316 25.10 16.66 21.20
C GLN A 316 24.73 18.00 21.86
N ILE A 317 23.44 18.36 21.83
CA ILE A 317 22.94 19.58 22.45
C ILE A 317 22.57 19.25 23.90
N CYS A 318 23.12 20.02 24.82
CA CYS A 318 22.73 19.94 26.24
C CYS A 318 21.28 20.41 26.41
N SER A 319 20.46 19.62 27.09
CA SER A 319 19.06 19.99 27.33
C SER A 319 18.89 21.18 28.31
N ALA A 320 19.96 21.51 29.06
CA ALA A 320 19.93 22.58 30.06
C ALA A 320 20.55 23.89 29.56
N CYS A 321 21.57 23.83 28.69
CA CYS A 321 22.31 25.04 28.29
C CYS A 321 22.45 25.24 26.76
N GLY A 322 21.95 24.34 25.94
CA GLY A 322 22.03 24.44 24.47
C GLY A 322 23.32 23.87 23.86
#